data_87cde2bfd050898c9bc4af4c74b830b1
#
_entry.id   87cde2bfd050898c9bc4af4c74b830b1
#
_cell.length_a   1.000
_cell.length_b   1.000
_cell.length_c   1.000
_cell.angle_alpha   90.00
_cell.angle_beta   90.00
_cell.angle_gamma   90.00
#
_symmetry.space_group_name_H-M   'P 1'
#
loop_
_entity.id
_entity.type
_entity.pdbx_description
1 polymer ?
#
loop_
_entity_poly.entity_id
_entity_poly.type
_entity_poly.pdbx_seq_one_letter_code
_entity_poly.pdbx_strand_id
1 'polypeptide(L)' 'MVEKLKIKEIYNDFIKNVSLTEEQIKILNMLLKKESIVKISMEIGVSERTIGYEIRKLKDLYNDYCKLQLSKAMLLL' A
#
# COMPACT_ATOMS: atom_id res chain seq x y z
N MET A 1 3.14 -11.12 -16.79
CA MET A 1 1.71 -10.84 -16.75
C MET A 1 1.00 -11.46 -15.57
N VAL A 2 1.31 -12.72 -15.25
CA VAL A 2 0.80 -13.40 -14.04
C VAL A 2 1.23 -12.65 -12.78
N GLU A 3 2.43 -12.06 -12.76
CA GLU A 3 2.96 -11.30 -11.64
C GLU A 3 2.18 -10.02 -11.35
N LYS A 4 1.70 -9.33 -12.40
CA LYS A 4 0.89 -8.11 -12.23
C LYS A 4 -0.46 -8.40 -11.59
N LEU A 5 -1.08 -9.52 -11.93
CA LEU A 5 -2.34 -9.97 -11.34
C LEU A 5 -2.14 -10.34 -9.87
N LYS A 6 -1.05 -11.05 -9.55
CA LYS A 6 -0.70 -11.40 -8.17
C LYS A 6 -0.47 -10.15 -7.30
N ILE A 7 0.22 -9.16 -7.84
CA ILE A 7 0.46 -7.90 -7.12
C ILE A 7 -0.86 -7.21 -6.81
N LYS A 8 -1.78 -7.12 -7.76
CA LYS A 8 -3.10 -6.54 -7.57
C LYS A 8 -3.90 -7.29 -6.50
N GLU A 9 -3.87 -8.61 -6.53
CA GLU A 9 -4.56 -9.44 -5.55
C GLU A 9 -4.01 -9.20 -4.14
N ILE A 10 -2.69 -9.15 -3.99
CA ILE A 10 -2.03 -8.90 -2.71
C ILE A 10 -2.43 -7.53 -2.18
N TYR A 11 -2.43 -6.51 -3.02
CA TYR A 11 -2.83 -5.17 -2.60
C TYR A 11 -4.31 -5.08 -2.25
N ASN A 12 -5.17 -5.76 -2.99
CA ASN A 12 -6.60 -5.81 -2.68
C ASN A 12 -6.84 -6.48 -1.32
N ASP A 13 -6.16 -7.58 -1.05
CA ASP A 13 -6.23 -8.25 0.25
C ASP A 13 -5.70 -7.37 1.36
N PHE A 14 -4.60 -6.66 1.13
CA PHE A 14 -4.03 -5.71 2.08
C PHE A 14 -5.04 -4.62 2.42
N ILE A 15 -5.67 -4.01 1.41
CA ILE A 15 -6.66 -2.96 1.62
C ILE A 15 -7.87 -3.47 2.40
N LYS A 16 -8.30 -4.71 2.14
CA LYS A 16 -9.45 -5.31 2.83
C LYS A 16 -9.16 -5.67 4.28
N ASN A 17 -7.95 -6.15 4.58
CA ASN A 17 -7.60 -6.71 5.89
C ASN A 17 -6.91 -5.73 6.82
N VAL A 18 -6.42 -4.60 6.30
CA VAL A 18 -5.78 -3.56 7.09
C VAL A 18 -6.65 -2.32 7.05
N SER A 19 -6.94 -1.76 8.23
CA SER A 19 -7.73 -0.51 8.31
C SER A 19 -6.90 0.66 7.81
N LEU A 20 -7.21 1.12 6.61
CA LEU A 20 -6.57 2.29 6.01
C LEU A 20 -7.56 3.44 5.95
N THR A 21 -7.04 4.67 6.10
CA THR A 21 -7.84 5.88 5.90
C THR A 21 -8.11 6.06 4.41
N GLU A 22 -9.15 6.85 4.09
CA GLU A 22 -9.44 7.19 2.68
C GLU A 22 -8.25 7.83 1.98
N GLU A 23 -7.52 8.71 2.69
CA GLU A 23 -6.32 9.35 2.17
C GLU A 23 -5.23 8.32 1.86
N GLN A 24 -5.00 7.37 2.77
CA GLN A 24 -4.03 6.31 2.56
C GLN A 24 -4.38 5.43 1.36
N ILE A 25 -5.66 5.11 1.19
CA ILE A 25 -6.13 4.34 0.03
C ILE A 25 -5.91 5.11 -1.25
N LYS A 26 -6.17 6.41 -1.26
CA LYS A 26 -5.91 7.29 -2.41
C LYS A 26 -4.43 7.29 -2.79
N ILE A 27 -3.56 7.47 -1.79
CA ILE A 27 -2.11 7.47 -2.01
C ILE A 27 -1.67 6.12 -2.60
N LEU A 28 -2.16 5.03 -2.02
CA LEU A 28 -1.81 3.69 -2.48
C LEU A 28 -2.25 3.46 -3.93
N ASN A 29 -3.47 3.86 -4.28
CA ASN A 29 -3.97 3.73 -5.65
C ASN A 29 -3.13 4.54 -6.64
N MET A 30 -2.72 5.75 -6.26
CA MET A 30 -1.87 6.57 -7.11
C MET A 30 -0.47 5.99 -7.27
N LEU A 31 0.08 5.39 -6.22
CA LEU A 31 1.35 4.68 -6.29
C LEU A 31 1.27 3.48 -7.23
N LEU A 32 0.17 2.75 -7.21
CA LEU A 32 -0.06 1.62 -8.12
C LEU A 32 -0.11 2.06 -9.58
N LYS A 33 -0.57 3.27 -9.83
CA LYS A 33 -0.57 3.88 -11.16
C LYS A 33 0.77 4.49 -11.53
N LYS A 34 1.78 4.35 -10.67
CA LYS A 34 3.13 4.90 -10.84
C LYS A 34 3.15 6.43 -10.95
N GLU A 35 2.24 7.10 -10.24
CA GLU A 35 2.24 8.55 -10.17
C GLU A 35 3.42 9.05 -9.35
N SER A 36 3.95 10.23 -9.71
CA SER A 36 5.04 10.85 -8.98
C SER A 36 4.58 11.40 -7.63
N ILE A 37 5.50 11.54 -6.69
CA ILE A 37 5.21 12.15 -5.38
C ILE A 37 4.69 13.57 -5.55
N VAL A 38 5.23 14.33 -6.49
CA VAL A 38 4.78 15.68 -6.81
C VAL A 38 3.30 15.67 -7.19
N LYS A 39 2.91 14.78 -8.09
CA LYS A 39 1.53 14.67 -8.55
C LYS A 39 0.60 14.24 -7.44
N ILE A 40 1.02 13.26 -6.62
CA ILE A 40 0.23 12.81 -5.48
C ILE A 40 0.00 13.96 -4.49
N SER A 41 1.05 14.72 -4.18
CA SER A 41 0.95 15.86 -3.26
C SER A 41 -0.02 16.91 -3.78
N MET A 42 -0.01 17.19 -5.08
CA MET A 42 -0.93 18.14 -5.69
C MET A 42 -2.37 17.68 -5.65
N GLU A 43 -2.61 16.40 -5.94
CA GLU A 43 -3.95 15.82 -5.96
C GLU A 43 -4.57 15.77 -4.55
N ILE A 44 -3.78 15.44 -3.55
CA ILE A 44 -4.26 15.28 -2.18
C ILE A 44 -4.26 16.63 -1.44
N GLY A 45 -3.43 17.56 -1.88
CA GLY A 45 -3.35 18.89 -1.28
C GLY A 45 -2.49 18.95 -0.01
N VAL A 46 -1.45 18.12 0.05
CA VAL A 46 -0.49 18.11 1.15
C VAL A 46 0.92 18.21 0.58
N SER A 47 1.92 18.50 1.43
CA SER A 47 3.31 18.64 0.99
C SER A 47 3.88 17.30 0.53
N GLU A 48 4.91 17.36 -0.32
CA GLU A 48 5.65 16.16 -0.74
C GLU A 48 6.26 15.43 0.45
N ARG A 49 6.71 16.17 1.44
CA ARG A 49 7.27 15.60 2.68
C ARG A 49 6.22 14.77 3.41
N THR A 50 4.99 15.28 3.50
CA THR A 50 3.87 14.55 4.12
C THR A 50 3.55 13.29 3.34
N ILE A 51 3.55 13.36 2.00
CA ILE A 51 3.33 12.18 1.16
C ILE A 51 4.44 11.14 1.39
N GLY A 52 5.69 11.56 1.44
CA GLY A 52 6.82 10.66 1.74
C GLY A 52 6.67 9.96 3.08
N TYR A 53 6.19 10.67 4.09
CA TYR A 53 5.93 10.14 5.42
C TYR A 53 4.80 9.10 5.39
N GLU A 54 3.72 9.39 4.69
CA GLU A 54 2.59 8.47 4.53
C GLU A 54 2.98 7.21 3.76
N ILE A 55 3.82 7.35 2.73
CA ILE A 55 4.32 6.21 1.98
C ILE A 55 5.14 5.29 2.89
N ARG A 56 5.97 5.88 3.76
CA ARG A 56 6.77 5.10 4.72
C ARG A 56 5.87 4.32 5.68
N LYS A 57 4.82 4.94 6.18
CA LYS A 57 3.82 4.27 7.02
C LYS A 57 3.15 3.10 6.29
N LEU A 58 2.76 3.33 5.04
CA LEU A 58 2.14 2.29 4.22
C LEU A 58 3.08 1.11 3.99
N LYS A 59 4.36 1.39 3.76
CA LYS A 59 5.38 0.34 3.61
C LYS A 59 5.50 -0.50 4.88
N ASP A 60 5.53 0.14 6.04
CA ASP A 60 5.63 -0.55 7.31
C ASP A 60 4.41 -1.43 7.56
N LEU A 61 3.21 -0.91 7.32
CA LEU A 61 1.97 -1.66 7.44
C LEU A 61 1.93 -2.86 6.50
N TYR A 62 2.38 -2.66 5.28
CA TYR A 62 2.43 -3.72 4.27
C TYR A 62 3.43 -4.82 4.66
N ASN A 63 4.59 -4.43 5.16
CA ASN A 63 5.59 -5.38 5.63
C ASN A 63 5.07 -6.22 6.78
N ASP A 64 4.39 -5.59 7.75
CA ASP A 64 3.78 -6.29 8.87
C ASP A 64 2.69 -7.27 8.41
N TYR A 65 1.86 -6.84 7.47
CA TYR A 65 0.84 -7.68 6.86
C TYR A 65 1.45 -8.91 6.18
N CYS A 66 2.50 -8.71 5.39
CA CYS A 66 3.20 -9.80 4.71
C CYS A 66 3.82 -10.79 5.68
N LYS A 67 4.42 -10.31 6.75
CA LYS A 67 5.00 -11.16 7.81
C LYS A 67 3.92 -12.01 8.47
N LEU A 68 2.76 -11.42 8.76
CA LEU A 68 1.64 -12.13 9.36
C LEU A 68 1.12 -13.23 8.43
N GLN A 69 0.99 -12.94 7.14
CA GLN A 69 0.54 -13.92 6.16
C GLN A 69 1.53 -15.06 6.00
N LEU A 70 2.82 -14.75 5.99
CA LEU A 70 3.86 -15.76 5.92
C LEU A 70 3.83 -16.67 7.16
N SER A 71 3.67 -16.10 8.34
CA SER A 71 3.56 -16.85 9.60
C SER A 71 2.37 -17.79 9.56
N LYS A 72 1.21 -17.32 9.10
CA LYS A 72 0.02 -18.16 8.95
C LYS A 72 0.24 -19.31 7.97
N ALA A 73 0.89 -19.05 6.86
CA ALA A 73 1.21 -20.09 5.87
C ALA A 73 2.14 -21.15 6.46
N MET A 74 3.11 -20.74 7.26
CA MET A 74 4.03 -21.66 7.91
C MET A 74 3.34 -22.53 8.97
N LEU A 75 2.33 -22.00 9.66
CA LEU A 75 1.55 -22.74 10.63
C LEU A 75 0.67 -23.82 9.98
N LEU A 76 0.30 -23.64 8.71
CA LEU A 76 -0.52 -24.61 7.97
C LEU A 76 0.30 -25.75 7.39
N LEU A 77 1.61 -25.61 7.38
CA LEU A 77 2.49 -26.68 6.91
C LEU A 77 2.77 -27.69 8.02
#